data_dd078ea56dc5af8713a82ae6bc8aca03
#
_entry.id   dd078ea56dc5af8713a82ae6bc8aca03
#
_cell.length_a   1.000
_cell.length_b   1.000
_cell.length_c   1.000
_cell.angle_alpha   90.00
_cell.angle_beta   90.00
_cell.angle_gamma   90.00
#
_symmetry.space_group_name_H-M   'P 1'
#
loop_
_entity.id
_entity.type
_entity.pdbx_description
1 polymer ?
#
loop_
_entity_poly.entity_id
_entity_poly.type
_entity_poly.pdbx_seq_one_letter_code
_entity_poly.pdbx_strand_id
1 'polypeptide(L)'
;APKSLHTMVVSGDVYIRATQPLQPIPDADVVCYGLWLDADIAKDHGVFVSSHEKPTELEYMLQKPSKERLAALQRTHFYLTDIGIWLFSDKAVKVLMEHSLCKDGTITDYDMYTTFGGALGYKPTVNDPAINSLKVAILPLPGGEFYHFGTSHEIISSMLSIQNLVNDQRLIMHHSLKPQPAIFIQNSLVIKKPTKEN
;
A
#
# COMPACT_ATOMS: atom_id res chain seq x y z
N ALA A 1 0.53 -6.55 -19.37
CA ALA A 1 0.64 -7.51 -18.26
C ALA A 1 0.97 -8.89 -18.81
N PRO A 2 1.72 -9.74 -18.10
CA PRO A 2 1.88 -11.13 -18.45
C PRO A 2 0.50 -11.81 -18.56
N LYS A 3 0.37 -12.72 -19.51
CA LYS A 3 -0.93 -13.42 -19.76
C LYS A 3 -1.43 -14.26 -18.57
N SER A 4 -0.61 -14.42 -17.53
CA SER A 4 -0.94 -15.19 -16.32
C SER A 4 -1.57 -14.35 -15.18
N LEU A 5 -1.44 -13.03 -15.21
CA LEU A 5 -1.92 -12.12 -14.15
C LEU A 5 -3.24 -11.46 -14.59
N HIS A 6 -4.37 -12.04 -14.21
CA HIS A 6 -5.69 -11.63 -14.67
C HIS A 6 -6.51 -10.87 -13.62
N THR A 7 -6.16 -11.00 -12.33
CA THR A 7 -6.92 -10.40 -11.23
C THR A 7 -6.10 -9.33 -10.55
N MET A 8 -6.68 -8.15 -10.40
CA MET A 8 -6.10 -7.06 -9.62
C MET A 8 -6.98 -6.80 -8.40
N VAL A 9 -6.38 -6.81 -7.24
CA VAL A 9 -7.00 -6.40 -5.98
C VAL A 9 -6.43 -5.05 -5.58
N VAL A 10 -7.30 -4.11 -5.27
CA VAL A 10 -6.92 -2.76 -4.84
C VAL A 10 -7.67 -2.41 -3.57
N SER A 11 -6.96 -1.83 -2.59
CA SER A 11 -7.58 -1.34 -1.36
C SER A 11 -8.61 -0.24 -1.65
N GLY A 12 -9.76 -0.27 -0.95
CA GLY A 12 -10.86 0.67 -1.18
C GLY A 12 -10.70 2.02 -0.46
N ASP A 13 -9.74 2.12 0.45
CA ASP A 13 -9.48 3.28 1.31
C ASP A 13 -8.18 4.02 0.96
N VAL A 14 -7.73 3.92 -0.29
CA VAL A 14 -6.53 4.57 -0.79
C VAL A 14 -6.78 5.33 -2.10
N TYR A 15 -6.08 6.44 -2.26
CA TYR A 15 -5.92 7.11 -3.54
C TYR A 15 -4.45 7.06 -3.96
N ILE A 16 -4.21 6.47 -5.12
CA ILE A 16 -2.86 6.22 -5.62
C ILE A 16 -2.68 6.92 -6.96
N ARG A 17 -1.57 7.64 -7.10
CA ARG A 17 -1.13 8.22 -8.37
C ARG A 17 0.20 7.62 -8.78
N ALA A 18 0.36 7.36 -10.08
CA ALA A 18 1.63 7.08 -10.70
C ALA A 18 1.91 8.18 -11.73
N THR A 19 3.03 8.87 -11.60
CA THR A 19 3.40 10.00 -12.48
C THR A 19 4.41 9.58 -13.55
N GLN A 20 4.87 8.33 -13.51
CA GLN A 20 5.81 7.75 -14.47
C GLN A 20 5.25 6.44 -15.04
N PRO A 21 5.71 6.06 -16.25
CA PRO A 21 5.32 4.78 -16.83
C PRO A 21 5.65 3.59 -15.92
N LEU A 22 4.73 2.63 -15.85
CA LEU A 22 4.94 1.40 -15.11
C LEU A 22 6.07 0.58 -15.72
N GLN A 23 6.86 -0.06 -14.88
CA GLN A 23 7.86 -1.03 -15.30
C GLN A 23 7.19 -2.29 -15.87
N PRO A 24 7.89 -3.07 -16.71
CA PRO A 24 7.41 -4.37 -17.14
C PRO A 24 7.08 -5.25 -15.94
N ILE A 25 5.91 -5.86 -15.98
CA ILE A 25 5.47 -6.76 -14.91
C ILE A 25 6.14 -8.12 -15.12
N PRO A 26 6.87 -8.65 -14.13
CA PRO A 26 7.55 -9.93 -14.24
C PRO A 26 6.55 -11.09 -14.29
N ASP A 27 7.00 -12.24 -14.77
CA ASP A 27 6.26 -13.49 -14.69
C ASP A 27 6.31 -14.02 -13.25
N ALA A 28 5.18 -13.90 -12.56
CA ALA A 28 5.00 -14.30 -11.17
C ALA A 28 3.53 -14.69 -10.91
N ASP A 29 3.29 -15.43 -9.83
CA ASP A 29 1.93 -15.77 -9.39
C ASP A 29 1.26 -14.61 -8.65
N VAL A 30 2.07 -13.84 -7.91
CA VAL A 30 1.63 -12.63 -7.19
C VAL A 30 2.62 -11.50 -7.46
N VAL A 31 2.11 -10.32 -7.79
CA VAL A 31 2.91 -9.10 -7.91
C VAL A 31 2.31 -8.02 -7.02
N CYS A 32 3.10 -7.52 -6.08
CA CYS A 32 2.68 -6.47 -5.16
C CYS A 32 3.38 -5.16 -5.50
N TYR A 33 2.63 -4.08 -5.57
CA TYR A 33 3.21 -2.75 -5.69
C TYR A 33 3.40 -2.10 -4.33
N GLY A 34 4.49 -1.40 -4.17
CA GLY A 34 4.81 -0.68 -2.96
C GLY A 34 5.51 0.65 -3.22
N LEU A 35 5.72 1.40 -2.16
CA LEU A 35 6.45 2.67 -2.18
C LEU A 35 7.56 2.68 -1.14
N TRP A 36 8.63 3.41 -1.45
CA TRP A 36 9.67 3.78 -0.49
C TRP A 36 9.12 4.90 0.40
N LEU A 37 8.60 4.54 1.56
CA LEU A 37 8.04 5.49 2.53
C LEU A 37 8.85 5.46 3.83
N ASP A 38 8.87 6.59 4.53
CA ASP A 38 9.52 6.71 5.82
C ASP A 38 8.92 5.76 6.85
N ALA A 39 9.73 5.35 7.83
CA ALA A 39 9.31 4.46 8.90
C ALA A 39 8.11 5.01 9.71
N ASP A 40 7.93 6.32 9.73
CA ASP A 40 6.78 6.98 10.38
C ASP A 40 5.44 6.64 9.71
N ILE A 41 5.45 6.38 8.41
CA ILE A 41 4.29 5.96 7.63
C ILE A 41 4.25 4.43 7.54
N ALA A 42 5.38 3.81 7.19
CA ALA A 42 5.47 2.38 6.94
C ALA A 42 5.05 1.51 8.15
N LYS A 43 5.25 2.00 9.38
CA LYS A 43 4.87 1.29 10.62
C LYS A 43 3.38 0.98 10.73
N ASP A 44 2.52 1.72 10.04
CA ASP A 44 1.07 1.57 10.10
C ASP A 44 0.51 0.70 8.96
N HIS A 45 1.39 0.19 8.08
CA HIS A 45 1.03 -0.57 6.88
C HIS A 45 1.72 -1.94 6.83
N GLY A 46 1.37 -2.72 5.81
CA GLY A 46 2.14 -3.87 5.39
C GLY A 46 3.49 -3.44 4.80
N VAL A 47 4.51 -4.28 4.96
CA VAL A 47 5.87 -3.99 4.47
C VAL A 47 6.44 -5.23 3.80
N PHE A 48 6.79 -5.09 2.53
CA PHE A 48 7.48 -6.10 1.75
C PHE A 48 8.99 -5.97 1.95
N VAL A 49 9.63 -7.03 2.40
CA VAL A 49 11.07 -7.05 2.65
C VAL A 49 11.77 -7.84 1.54
N SER A 50 12.86 -7.29 1.01
CA SER A 50 13.70 -7.95 0.02
C SER A 50 15.19 -7.80 0.36
N SER A 51 16.00 -8.77 -0.03
CA SER A 51 17.45 -8.66 0.11
C SER A 51 18.04 -7.65 -0.89
N HIS A 52 19.20 -7.10 -0.58
CA HIS A 52 19.95 -6.23 -1.51
C HIS A 52 20.32 -6.94 -2.81
N GLU A 53 20.51 -8.26 -2.77
CA GLU A 53 20.87 -9.07 -3.93
C GLU A 53 19.67 -9.33 -4.86
N LYS A 54 18.45 -9.36 -4.29
CA LYS A 54 17.22 -9.68 -4.99
C LYS A 54 16.11 -8.67 -4.67
N PRO A 55 16.27 -7.41 -5.12
CA PRO A 55 15.40 -6.32 -4.68
C PRO A 55 13.96 -6.41 -5.18
N THR A 56 13.68 -7.24 -6.20
CA THR A 56 12.34 -7.46 -6.76
C THR A 56 11.70 -8.77 -6.34
N GLU A 57 12.42 -9.62 -5.59
CA GLU A 57 11.87 -10.85 -5.03
C GLU A 57 11.47 -10.62 -3.57
N LEU A 58 10.26 -11.01 -3.20
CA LEU A 58 9.81 -10.94 -1.82
C LEU A 58 10.55 -11.97 -0.96
N GLU A 59 11.24 -11.51 0.07
CA GLU A 59 11.81 -12.39 1.08
C GLU A 59 10.74 -12.80 2.09
N TYR A 60 10.08 -11.83 2.69
CA TYR A 60 8.91 -11.99 3.57
C TYR A 60 8.14 -10.68 3.69
N MET A 61 6.91 -10.77 4.20
CA MET A 61 6.08 -9.63 4.51
C MET A 61 5.95 -9.45 6.03
N LEU A 62 5.94 -8.20 6.47
CA LEU A 62 5.64 -7.81 7.85
C LEU A 62 4.36 -6.97 7.88
N GLN A 63 3.53 -7.16 8.88
CA GLN A 63 2.34 -6.35 9.11
C GLN A 63 2.58 -5.40 10.27
N LYS A 64 2.47 -4.11 10.01
CA LYS A 64 2.63 -3.02 10.98
C LYS A 64 3.89 -3.17 11.87
N PRO A 65 5.08 -3.25 11.27
CA PRO A 65 6.32 -3.40 12.04
C PRO A 65 6.63 -2.13 12.83
N SER A 66 7.30 -2.27 13.97
CA SER A 66 7.74 -1.09 14.74
C SER A 66 8.83 -0.30 14.00
N LYS A 67 8.99 0.98 14.35
CA LYS A 67 10.03 1.84 13.77
C LYS A 67 11.44 1.28 14.01
N GLU A 68 11.68 0.72 15.20
CA GLU A 68 12.95 0.09 15.57
C GLU A 68 13.25 -1.11 14.67
N ARG A 69 12.20 -1.90 14.36
CA ARG A 69 12.31 -3.04 13.43
C ARG A 69 12.66 -2.57 12.02
N LEU A 70 11.99 -1.52 11.53
CA LEU A 70 12.26 -0.93 10.21
C LEU A 70 13.69 -0.36 10.13
N ALA A 71 14.13 0.37 11.16
CA ALA A 71 15.49 0.91 11.23
C ALA A 71 16.57 -0.21 11.25
N ALA A 72 16.29 -1.32 11.90
CA ALA A 72 17.17 -2.49 11.87
C ALA A 72 17.23 -3.15 10.49
N LEU A 73 16.06 -3.27 9.82
CA LEU A 73 15.96 -3.84 8.47
C LEU A 73 16.75 -3.05 7.43
N GLN A 74 16.68 -1.74 7.45
CA GLN A 74 17.37 -0.87 6.47
C GLN A 74 18.89 -1.09 6.39
N ARG A 75 19.49 -1.70 7.40
CA ARG A 75 20.93 -2.00 7.40
C ARG A 75 21.30 -3.17 6.50
N THR A 76 20.38 -4.07 6.23
CA THR A 76 20.63 -5.35 5.55
C THR A 76 19.65 -5.68 4.44
N HIS A 77 18.52 -4.97 4.36
CA HIS A 77 17.44 -5.24 3.42
C HIS A 77 16.86 -3.94 2.86
N PHE A 78 16.20 -4.05 1.73
CA PHE A 78 15.24 -3.05 1.28
C PHE A 78 13.86 -3.38 1.83
N TYR A 79 13.01 -2.36 1.97
CA TYR A 79 11.60 -2.57 2.18
C TYR A 79 10.76 -1.63 1.34
N LEU A 80 9.63 -2.12 0.86
CA LEU A 80 8.57 -1.34 0.24
C LEU A 80 7.33 -1.36 1.13
N THR A 81 6.72 -0.20 1.37
CA THR A 81 5.44 -0.13 2.04
C THR A 81 4.35 -0.56 1.08
N ASP A 82 3.50 -1.49 1.51
CA ASP A 82 2.33 -1.91 0.75
C ASP A 82 1.37 -0.74 0.55
N ILE A 83 0.95 -0.54 -0.68
CA ILE A 83 -0.01 0.51 -1.07
C ILE A 83 -1.37 -0.06 -1.45
N GLY A 84 -1.58 -1.35 -1.21
CA GLY A 84 -2.84 -2.03 -1.48
C GLY A 84 -3.11 -2.30 -2.97
N ILE A 85 -2.09 -2.48 -3.81
CA ILE A 85 -2.24 -2.94 -5.20
C ILE A 85 -1.52 -4.27 -5.36
N TRP A 86 -2.30 -5.33 -5.60
CA TRP A 86 -1.80 -6.67 -5.80
C TRP A 86 -2.36 -7.27 -7.08
N LEU A 87 -1.52 -7.92 -7.87
CA LEU A 87 -1.91 -8.66 -9.07
C LEU A 87 -1.77 -10.15 -8.81
N PHE A 88 -2.75 -10.93 -9.21
CA PHE A 88 -2.82 -12.37 -8.98
C PHE A 88 -2.95 -13.15 -10.27
N SER A 89 -2.23 -14.26 -10.37
CA SER A 89 -2.49 -15.31 -11.35
C SER A 89 -3.73 -16.12 -10.96
N ASP A 90 -4.29 -16.85 -11.93
CA ASP A 90 -5.40 -17.77 -11.67
C ASP A 90 -5.01 -18.83 -10.63
N LYS A 91 -3.74 -19.26 -10.61
CA LYS A 91 -3.21 -20.16 -9.58
C LYS A 91 -3.29 -19.55 -8.18
N ALA A 92 -2.88 -18.29 -8.03
CA ALA A 92 -2.93 -17.61 -6.74
C ALA A 92 -4.38 -17.33 -6.28
N VAL A 93 -5.28 -16.97 -7.22
CA VAL A 93 -6.72 -16.81 -6.94
C VAL A 93 -7.31 -18.13 -6.45
N LYS A 94 -6.99 -19.24 -7.11
CA LYS A 94 -7.47 -20.55 -6.69
C LYS A 94 -7.05 -20.90 -5.26
N VAL A 95 -5.78 -20.66 -4.91
CA VAL A 95 -5.27 -20.87 -3.55
C VAL A 95 -6.02 -20.01 -2.54
N LEU A 96 -6.24 -18.71 -2.83
CA LEU A 96 -7.02 -17.83 -1.98
C LEU A 96 -8.46 -18.32 -1.77
N MET A 97 -9.12 -18.73 -2.86
CA MET A 97 -10.49 -19.29 -2.80
C MET A 97 -10.56 -20.55 -1.95
N GLU A 98 -9.61 -21.47 -2.11
CA GLU A 98 -9.55 -22.71 -1.33
C GLU A 98 -9.38 -22.42 0.19
N HIS A 99 -8.60 -21.41 0.55
CA HIS A 99 -8.41 -20.99 1.94
C HIS A 99 -9.61 -20.21 2.52
N SER A 100 -10.44 -19.62 1.67
CA SER A 100 -11.66 -18.91 2.06
C SER A 100 -12.87 -19.84 2.19
N LEU A 101 -12.74 -21.11 1.84
CA LEU A 101 -13.83 -22.10 1.91
C LEU A 101 -13.72 -22.98 3.15
N CYS A 102 -14.79 -23.04 3.93
CA CYS A 102 -14.95 -24.02 4.99
C CYS A 102 -15.28 -25.41 4.41
N LYS A 103 -15.11 -26.46 5.22
CA LYS A 103 -15.42 -27.86 4.84
C LYS A 103 -16.89 -28.08 4.47
N ASP A 104 -17.79 -27.26 5.00
CA ASP A 104 -19.23 -27.28 4.71
C ASP A 104 -19.62 -26.47 3.45
N GLY A 105 -18.62 -25.88 2.76
CA GLY A 105 -18.84 -25.07 1.57
C GLY A 105 -19.22 -23.62 1.85
N THR A 106 -19.26 -23.19 3.10
CA THR A 106 -19.46 -21.78 3.44
C THR A 106 -18.18 -20.99 3.24
N ILE A 107 -18.33 -19.67 2.97
CA ILE A 107 -17.20 -18.76 2.83
C ILE A 107 -16.88 -18.19 4.22
N THR A 108 -15.60 -18.15 4.55
CA THR A 108 -15.09 -17.52 5.78
C THR A 108 -14.20 -16.36 5.46
N ASP A 109 -14.08 -15.42 6.38
CA ASP A 109 -13.09 -14.35 6.28
C ASP A 109 -11.69 -14.94 6.29
N TYR A 110 -10.86 -14.46 5.34
CA TYR A 110 -9.48 -14.87 5.22
C TYR A 110 -8.58 -13.64 5.19
N ASP A 111 -7.66 -13.54 6.15
CA ASP A 111 -6.77 -12.39 6.30
C ASP A 111 -5.68 -12.41 5.22
N MET A 112 -5.82 -11.47 4.26
CA MET A 112 -4.87 -11.29 3.17
C MET A 112 -3.49 -10.79 3.64
N TYR A 113 -3.41 -10.04 4.71
CA TYR A 113 -2.16 -9.41 5.12
C TYR A 113 -1.33 -10.29 6.03
N THR A 114 -1.90 -10.71 7.15
CA THR A 114 -1.18 -11.45 8.18
C THR A 114 -1.00 -12.92 7.78
N THR A 115 -2.07 -13.54 7.27
CA THR A 115 -2.06 -14.98 6.95
C THR A 115 -1.52 -15.23 5.56
N PHE A 116 -2.17 -14.70 4.51
CA PHE A 116 -1.71 -14.91 3.14
C PHE A 116 -0.38 -14.20 2.89
N GLY A 117 -0.30 -12.90 3.17
CA GLY A 117 0.91 -12.11 2.99
C GLY A 117 2.08 -12.65 3.81
N GLY A 118 1.84 -13.08 5.06
CA GLY A 118 2.84 -13.71 5.91
C GLY A 118 3.38 -15.05 5.38
N ALA A 119 2.61 -15.73 4.52
CA ALA A 119 3.04 -16.98 3.87
C ALA A 119 3.69 -16.75 2.49
N LEU A 120 3.73 -15.52 1.98
CA LEU A 120 4.40 -15.17 0.73
C LEU A 120 5.92 -15.00 0.90
N GLY A 121 6.64 -15.18 -0.20
CA GLY A 121 8.09 -14.98 -0.26
C GLY A 121 8.90 -16.24 -0.06
N TYR A 122 10.23 -16.12 -0.21
CA TYR A 122 11.12 -17.29 -0.13
C TYR A 122 11.62 -17.59 1.29
N LYS A 123 11.35 -16.71 2.27
CA LYS A 123 11.54 -16.94 3.73
C LYS A 123 10.28 -16.51 4.49
N PRO A 124 9.13 -17.13 4.24
CA PRO A 124 7.85 -16.70 4.81
C PRO A 124 7.84 -16.82 6.33
N THR A 125 7.04 -15.97 6.98
CA THR A 125 6.84 -16.00 8.43
C THR A 125 5.73 -16.97 8.84
N VAL A 126 4.85 -17.32 7.90
CA VAL A 126 3.77 -18.28 8.07
C VAL A 126 4.03 -19.49 7.18
N ASN A 127 3.91 -20.68 7.75
CA ASN A 127 4.11 -21.92 6.99
C ASN A 127 2.78 -22.40 6.40
N ASP A 128 2.62 -22.19 5.10
CA ASP A 128 1.53 -22.71 4.28
C ASP A 128 2.09 -23.17 2.93
N PRO A 129 2.24 -24.49 2.73
CA PRO A 129 2.91 -25.02 1.53
C PRO A 129 2.27 -24.59 0.21
N ALA A 130 0.95 -24.39 0.17
CA ALA A 130 0.25 -23.95 -1.04
C ALA A 130 0.63 -22.50 -1.39
N ILE A 131 0.60 -21.61 -0.41
CA ILE A 131 0.96 -20.20 -0.58
C ILE A 131 2.48 -20.05 -0.75
N ASN A 132 3.28 -20.75 0.05
CA ASN A 132 4.75 -20.72 -0.05
C ASN A 132 5.26 -21.14 -1.44
N SER A 133 4.48 -21.93 -2.20
CA SER A 133 4.81 -22.34 -3.56
C SER A 133 4.58 -21.27 -4.62
N LEU A 134 3.93 -20.16 -4.28
CA LEU A 134 3.65 -19.07 -5.21
C LEU A 134 4.91 -18.24 -5.46
N LYS A 135 5.17 -17.95 -6.73
CA LYS A 135 6.25 -17.03 -7.13
C LYS A 135 5.77 -15.59 -6.91
N VAL A 136 6.50 -14.84 -6.11
CA VAL A 136 6.11 -13.47 -5.72
C VAL A 136 7.16 -12.46 -6.17
N ALA A 137 6.69 -11.40 -6.81
CA ALA A 137 7.51 -10.23 -7.12
C ALA A 137 6.96 -8.98 -6.43
N ILE A 138 7.86 -8.10 -6.04
CA ILE A 138 7.52 -6.79 -5.50
C ILE A 138 8.09 -5.70 -6.41
N LEU A 139 7.30 -4.69 -6.69
CA LEU A 139 7.67 -3.60 -7.58
C LEU A 139 7.42 -2.25 -6.93
N PRO A 140 8.39 -1.32 -6.99
CA PRO A 140 8.12 0.05 -6.64
C PRO A 140 7.19 0.68 -7.68
N LEU A 141 6.19 1.46 -7.25
CA LEU A 141 5.35 2.24 -8.15
C LEU A 141 6.11 3.49 -8.59
N PRO A 142 6.46 3.62 -9.89
CA PRO A 142 7.30 4.71 -10.36
C PRO A 142 6.60 6.08 -10.25
N GLY A 143 7.25 7.04 -9.57
CA GLY A 143 6.65 8.34 -9.30
C GLY A 143 5.34 8.22 -8.52
N GLY A 144 5.25 7.21 -7.65
CA GLY A 144 4.06 6.90 -6.91
C GLY A 144 3.81 7.88 -5.77
N GLU A 145 2.54 8.22 -5.58
CA GLU A 145 2.00 8.97 -4.46
C GLU A 145 0.86 8.17 -3.84
N PHE A 146 0.81 8.16 -2.53
CA PHE A 146 -0.12 7.34 -1.75
C PHE A 146 -0.83 8.19 -0.70
N TYR A 147 -2.14 8.18 -0.74
CA TYR A 147 -3.01 8.90 0.18
C TYR A 147 -3.99 7.92 0.81
N HIS A 148 -3.85 7.69 2.11
CA HIS A 148 -4.65 6.74 2.87
C HIS A 148 -5.81 7.45 3.58
N PHE A 149 -6.97 6.78 3.66
CA PHE A 149 -8.21 7.28 4.23
C PHE A 149 -8.78 6.33 5.29
N GLY A 150 -7.96 5.46 5.86
CA GLY A 150 -8.38 4.41 6.78
C GLY A 150 -8.84 4.91 8.15
N THR A 151 -8.44 6.12 8.56
CA THR A 151 -8.87 6.76 9.80
C THR A 151 -9.35 8.19 9.58
N SER A 152 -10.18 8.71 10.50
CA SER A 152 -10.65 10.12 10.43
C SER A 152 -9.50 11.12 10.42
N HIS A 153 -8.39 10.82 11.09
CA HIS A 153 -7.21 11.67 11.10
C HIS A 153 -6.51 11.68 9.74
N GLU A 154 -6.38 10.51 9.12
CA GLU A 154 -5.77 10.37 7.78
C GLU A 154 -6.63 10.99 6.68
N ILE A 155 -7.96 10.98 6.81
CA ILE A 155 -8.84 11.70 5.89
C ILE A 155 -8.44 13.17 5.83
N ILE A 156 -8.25 13.84 6.97
CA ILE A 156 -7.89 15.26 7.01
C ILE A 156 -6.52 15.49 6.36
N SER A 157 -5.51 14.72 6.73
CA SER A 157 -4.15 14.87 6.20
C SER A 157 -4.06 14.55 4.71
N SER A 158 -4.73 13.49 4.26
CA SER A 158 -4.78 13.10 2.85
C SER A 158 -5.52 14.12 1.99
N MET A 159 -6.65 14.64 2.47
CA MET A 159 -7.39 15.68 1.76
C MET A 159 -6.60 16.99 1.64
N LEU A 160 -5.89 17.40 2.69
CA LEU A 160 -4.98 18.56 2.64
C LEU A 160 -3.87 18.37 1.61
N SER A 161 -3.27 17.17 1.58
CA SER A 161 -2.21 16.84 0.64
C SER A 161 -2.71 16.84 -0.80
N ILE A 162 -3.87 16.22 -1.06
CA ILE A 162 -4.49 16.19 -2.40
C ILE A 162 -4.88 17.60 -2.87
N GLN A 163 -5.40 18.46 -1.99
CA GLN A 163 -5.66 19.85 -2.34
C GLN A 163 -4.41 20.58 -2.86
N ASN A 164 -3.24 20.24 -2.32
CA ASN A 164 -1.98 20.86 -2.72
C ASN A 164 -1.39 20.29 -4.03
N LEU A 165 -1.93 19.17 -4.53
CA LEU A 165 -1.55 18.62 -5.84
C LEU A 165 -2.15 19.39 -7.02
N VAL A 166 -3.31 20.03 -6.81
CA VAL A 166 -3.94 20.82 -7.86
C VAL A 166 -3.06 22.04 -8.12
N ASN A 167 -2.52 22.11 -9.33
CA ASN A 167 -1.66 23.19 -9.78
C ASN A 167 -2.30 24.54 -9.47
N ASP A 168 -1.57 25.30 -8.72
CA ASP A 168 -1.87 26.68 -8.38
C ASP A 168 -3.36 26.99 -8.23
N GLN A 169 -3.96 26.48 -7.17
CA GLN A 169 -5.36 26.82 -6.82
C GLN A 169 -5.60 28.33 -6.69
N ARG A 170 -4.54 29.13 -6.61
CA ARG A 170 -4.60 30.58 -6.69
C ARG A 170 -5.11 31.07 -8.03
N LEU A 171 -4.94 30.29 -9.10
CA LEU A 171 -5.52 30.57 -10.42
C LEU A 171 -7.01 30.25 -10.50
N ILE A 172 -7.49 29.36 -9.66
CA ILE A 172 -8.88 28.89 -9.63
C ILE A 172 -9.68 29.66 -8.57
N MET A 173 -9.03 30.02 -7.48
CA MET A 173 -9.63 30.75 -6.36
C MET A 173 -8.83 32.03 -6.07
N HIS A 174 -9.52 33.09 -5.64
CA HIS A 174 -8.87 34.34 -5.25
C HIS A 174 -7.64 34.08 -4.36
N HIS A 175 -6.57 34.83 -4.62
CA HIS A 175 -5.28 34.75 -3.91
C HIS A 175 -5.38 34.77 -2.37
N SER A 176 -6.49 35.27 -1.83
CA SER A 176 -6.74 35.34 -0.38
C SER A 176 -7.26 34.04 0.23
N LEU A 177 -7.61 33.02 -0.57
CA LEU A 177 -8.32 31.84 -0.07
C LEU A 177 -7.44 30.64 0.28
N LYS A 178 -6.12 30.68 -0.03
CA LYS A 178 -5.17 29.64 0.37
C LYS A 178 -3.97 30.14 1.16
N PRO A 179 -4.14 30.91 2.22
CA PRO A 179 -2.98 31.35 2.99
C PRO A 179 -2.44 30.28 3.94
N GLN A 180 -3.12 29.13 4.13
CA GLN A 180 -2.73 28.18 5.16
C GLN A 180 -2.99 26.74 4.69
N PRO A 181 -1.94 26.01 4.23
CA PRO A 181 -2.05 24.62 3.75
C PRO A 181 -2.41 23.62 4.85
N ALA A 182 -2.47 24.03 6.10
CA ALA A 182 -2.80 23.21 7.26
C ALA A 182 -4.27 23.29 7.70
N ILE A 183 -5.10 24.11 7.01
CA ILE A 183 -6.50 24.30 7.36
C ILE A 183 -7.38 23.79 6.23
N PHE A 184 -8.24 22.81 6.56
CA PHE A 184 -9.25 22.28 5.66
C PHE A 184 -10.64 22.74 6.08
N ILE A 185 -11.31 23.51 5.22
CA ILE A 185 -12.67 24.01 5.44
C ILE A 185 -13.47 23.72 4.17
N GLN A 186 -14.56 22.97 4.29
CA GLN A 186 -15.45 22.66 3.20
C GLN A 186 -16.91 22.85 3.63
N ASN A 187 -17.69 23.56 2.81
CA ASN A 187 -19.14 23.77 3.00
C ASN A 187 -19.49 24.29 4.41
N SER A 188 -18.68 25.17 4.96
CA SER A 188 -18.82 25.65 6.33
C SER A 188 -18.74 27.18 6.40
N LEU A 189 -19.53 27.78 7.28
CA LEU A 189 -19.40 29.19 7.66
C LEU A 189 -18.40 29.30 8.80
N VAL A 190 -17.27 29.95 8.55
CA VAL A 190 -16.24 30.17 9.57
C VAL A 190 -16.45 31.53 10.22
N ILE A 191 -16.95 31.52 11.45
CA ILE A 191 -17.18 32.74 12.24
C ILE A 191 -15.86 33.27 12.83
N LYS A 192 -14.99 32.37 13.26
CA LYS A 192 -13.67 32.71 13.79
C LYS A 192 -12.61 31.93 13.04
N LYS A 193 -11.63 32.63 12.47
CA LYS A 193 -10.56 31.99 11.71
C LYS A 193 -9.77 31.03 12.60
N PRO A 194 -9.62 29.74 12.23
CA PRO A 194 -8.80 28.81 12.99
C PRO A 194 -7.33 29.21 12.94
N THR A 195 -6.61 28.85 13.98
CA THR A 195 -5.15 29.04 14.10
C THR A 195 -4.46 27.67 14.08
N LYS A 196 -3.13 27.65 14.15
CA LYS A 196 -2.38 26.39 14.27
C LYS A 196 -2.57 25.69 15.62
N GLU A 197 -3.18 26.36 16.58
CA GLU A 197 -3.33 25.89 17.96
C GLU A 197 -4.75 25.33 18.25
N ASN A 198 -5.66 25.42 17.27
CA ASN A 198 -7.03 24.92 17.42
C ASN A 198 -7.60 24.35 16.10
#